data_51ae8755364874868d9f9b43876cdfac
#
_entry.id   51ae8755364874868d9f9b43876cdfac
#
_cell.length_a   1.000
_cell.length_b   1.000
_cell.length_c   1.000
_cell.angle_alpha   90.00
_cell.angle_beta   90.00
_cell.angle_gamma   90.00
#
_symmetry.space_group_name_H-M   'P 1'
#
loop_
_entity.id
_entity.type
_entity.pdbx_description
1 polymer ?
#
loop_
_entity_poly.entity_id
_entity_poly.type
_entity_poly.pdbx_seq_one_letter_code
_entity_poly.pdbx_strand_id
1 'polypeptide(L)'
;SVKLDKWKYYYDNGNEKESGNYIDDKKDGKWSTWYKSGKKKDSGFYIDDKKDGEWRSWYYNGQRYYKRNYKKGIKHGSWVWWYDNGQKKYSGKYVNGKKDGEWFEWTNIGELTVKGFYRNGEKWDGIFKGVKYLSGKKQR
;
A
#
# COMPACT_ATOMS: atom_id res chain seq x y z
N SER A 1 -31.32 -9.33 11.73
CA SER A 1 -31.21 -8.48 10.55
C SER A 1 -29.87 -7.76 10.54
N VAL A 2 -29.29 -7.57 9.36
CA VAL A 2 -28.03 -6.86 9.16
C VAL A 2 -28.31 -5.36 9.10
N LYS A 3 -27.58 -4.57 9.90
CA LYS A 3 -27.67 -3.11 9.89
C LYS A 3 -26.64 -2.56 8.90
N LEU A 4 -27.13 -1.88 7.84
CA LEU A 4 -26.32 -1.20 6.84
C LEU A 4 -26.42 0.31 7.02
N ASP A 5 -25.32 0.98 7.31
CA ASP A 5 -25.23 2.42 7.40
C ASP A 5 -24.27 2.97 6.35
N LYS A 6 -24.78 3.86 5.52
CA LYS A 6 -23.96 4.65 4.59
C LYS A 6 -23.37 5.84 5.32
N TRP A 7 -22.07 6.04 5.16
CA TRP A 7 -21.34 7.08 5.86
C TRP A 7 -20.70 8.05 4.89
N LYS A 8 -20.89 9.36 5.13
CA LYS A 8 -20.22 10.43 4.39
C LYS A 8 -19.79 11.52 5.35
N TYR A 9 -18.52 11.89 5.27
CA TYR A 9 -17.94 13.03 5.94
C TYR A 9 -17.54 14.09 4.93
N TYR A 10 -17.67 15.36 5.33
CA TYR A 10 -17.35 16.50 4.49
C TYR A 10 -16.35 17.42 5.17
N TYR A 11 -15.52 18.05 4.38
CA TYR A 11 -14.72 19.19 4.83
C TYR A 11 -15.62 20.41 5.03
N ASP A 12 -15.13 21.42 5.74
CA ASP A 12 -15.83 22.70 5.96
C ASP A 12 -16.11 23.48 4.65
N ASN A 13 -15.34 23.22 3.57
CA ASN A 13 -15.57 23.80 2.24
C ASN A 13 -16.65 23.06 1.43
N GLY A 14 -17.30 22.05 2.00
CA GLY A 14 -18.34 21.26 1.33
C GLY A 14 -17.85 20.07 0.51
N ASN A 15 -16.54 19.93 0.30
CA ASN A 15 -15.99 18.77 -0.41
C ASN A 15 -16.03 17.53 0.48
N GLU A 16 -16.26 16.39 -0.14
CA GLU A 16 -16.30 15.11 0.54
C GLU A 16 -14.91 14.78 1.12
N LYS A 17 -14.87 14.29 2.36
CA LYS A 17 -13.66 13.92 3.07
C LYS A 17 -13.48 12.41 3.10
N GLU A 18 -14.53 11.69 3.44
CA GLU A 18 -14.52 10.24 3.59
C GLU A 18 -15.90 9.69 3.30
N SER A 19 -15.97 8.53 2.65
CA SER A 19 -17.24 7.80 2.49
C SER A 19 -17.02 6.30 2.43
N GLY A 20 -18.03 5.58 2.88
CA GLY A 20 -18.07 4.12 2.86
C GLY A 20 -19.29 3.60 3.56
N ASN A 21 -19.34 2.31 3.77
CA ASN A 21 -20.43 1.63 4.44
C ASN A 21 -19.96 0.98 5.74
N TYR A 22 -20.86 0.97 6.72
CA TYR A 22 -20.76 0.14 7.91
C TYR A 22 -21.80 -0.96 7.84
N ILE A 23 -21.42 -2.17 8.20
CA ILE A 23 -22.32 -3.30 8.43
C ILE A 23 -22.11 -3.73 9.86
N ASP A 24 -23.18 -3.66 10.66
CA ASP A 24 -23.14 -3.95 12.10
C ASP A 24 -21.98 -3.22 12.82
N ASP A 25 -21.88 -1.90 12.56
CA ASP A 25 -20.90 -0.99 13.13
C ASP A 25 -19.44 -1.26 12.72
N LYS A 26 -19.21 -2.08 11.70
CA LYS A 26 -17.89 -2.35 11.13
C LYS A 26 -17.80 -1.84 9.70
N LYS A 27 -16.64 -1.29 9.34
CA LYS A 27 -16.38 -0.90 7.94
C LYS A 27 -16.47 -2.13 7.06
N ASP A 28 -17.24 -2.02 5.98
CA ASP A 28 -17.43 -3.10 5.02
C ASP A 28 -17.69 -2.56 3.63
N GLY A 29 -17.06 -3.15 2.61
CA GLY A 29 -17.17 -2.69 1.24
C GLY A 29 -16.18 -1.60 0.90
N LYS A 30 -16.48 -0.86 -0.17
CA LYS A 30 -15.60 0.19 -0.70
C LYS A 30 -15.55 1.40 0.22
N TRP A 31 -14.34 1.86 0.52
CA TRP A 31 -14.06 3.07 1.26
C TRP A 31 -13.16 4.00 0.45
N SER A 32 -13.45 5.29 0.51
CA SER A 32 -12.68 6.32 -0.19
C SER A 32 -12.49 7.52 0.71
N THR A 33 -11.32 8.16 0.58
CA THR A 33 -11.01 9.43 1.20
C THR A 33 -10.52 10.42 0.15
N TRP A 34 -10.68 11.70 0.41
CA TRP A 34 -10.30 12.79 -0.50
C TRP A 34 -9.50 13.85 0.25
N TYR A 35 -8.68 14.55 -0.48
CA TYR A 35 -8.08 15.78 -0.02
C TYR A 35 -9.11 16.91 0.01
N LYS A 36 -8.84 17.95 0.76
CA LYS A 36 -9.70 19.15 0.85
C LYS A 36 -9.97 19.80 -0.51
N SER A 37 -9.05 19.63 -1.46
CA SER A 37 -9.19 20.08 -2.85
C SER A 37 -10.26 19.32 -3.65
N GLY A 38 -10.78 18.21 -3.15
CA GLY A 38 -11.68 17.31 -3.87
C GLY A 38 -10.96 16.20 -4.64
N LYS A 39 -9.64 16.20 -4.69
CA LYS A 39 -8.86 15.12 -5.31
C LYS A 39 -8.86 13.88 -4.42
N LYS A 40 -8.90 12.71 -5.03
CA LYS A 40 -8.88 11.43 -4.31
C LYS A 40 -7.58 11.26 -3.55
N LYS A 41 -7.66 10.74 -2.31
CA LYS A 41 -6.52 10.47 -1.44
C LYS A 41 -6.27 8.97 -1.30
N ASP A 42 -7.26 8.21 -0.82
CA ASP A 42 -7.16 6.76 -0.63
C ASP A 42 -8.43 6.07 -1.11
N SER A 43 -8.31 4.84 -1.57
CA SER A 43 -9.45 4.00 -1.95
C SER A 43 -9.12 2.53 -1.80
N GLY A 44 -10.06 1.76 -1.28
CA GLY A 44 -9.92 0.31 -1.15
C GLY A 44 -11.16 -0.33 -0.54
N PHE A 45 -11.01 -1.56 -0.09
CA PHE A 45 -12.10 -2.33 0.48
C PHE A 45 -11.79 -2.75 1.91
N TYR A 46 -12.84 -2.77 2.73
CA TYR A 46 -12.86 -3.35 4.06
C TYR A 46 -13.81 -4.54 4.11
N ILE A 47 -13.44 -5.52 4.90
CA ILE A 47 -14.33 -6.59 5.34
C ILE A 47 -14.19 -6.69 6.87
N ASP A 48 -15.27 -6.51 7.61
CA ASP A 48 -15.27 -6.54 9.08
C ASP A 48 -14.15 -5.67 9.70
N ASP A 49 -14.09 -4.39 9.33
CA ASP A 49 -13.07 -3.40 9.77
C ASP A 49 -11.63 -3.69 9.32
N LYS A 50 -11.40 -4.73 8.53
CA LYS A 50 -10.06 -5.10 8.06
C LYS A 50 -9.90 -4.78 6.59
N LYS A 51 -8.78 -4.17 6.23
CA LYS A 51 -8.44 -3.96 4.82
C LYS A 51 -8.36 -5.30 4.11
N ASP A 52 -8.97 -5.38 2.93
CA ASP A 52 -8.98 -6.58 2.11
C ASP A 52 -8.86 -6.22 0.62
N GLY A 53 -8.04 -6.95 -0.12
CA GLY A 53 -7.78 -6.68 -1.53
C GLY A 53 -6.88 -5.47 -1.77
N GLU A 54 -7.04 -4.86 -2.94
CA GLU A 54 -6.19 -3.77 -3.40
C GLU A 54 -6.57 -2.44 -2.78
N TRP A 55 -5.55 -1.73 -2.26
CA TRP A 55 -5.65 -0.37 -1.77
C TRP A 55 -4.76 0.54 -2.59
N ARG A 56 -5.28 1.72 -2.97
CA ARG A 56 -4.57 2.75 -3.72
C ARG A 56 -4.57 4.06 -2.98
N SER A 57 -3.48 4.80 -3.12
CA SER A 57 -3.35 6.16 -2.59
C SER A 57 -2.68 7.07 -3.61
N TRP A 58 -2.96 8.36 -3.49
CA TRP A 58 -2.43 9.41 -4.34
C TRP A 58 -1.85 10.53 -3.50
N TYR A 59 -0.80 11.15 -3.99
CA TYR A 59 -0.28 12.39 -3.44
C TYR A 59 -1.23 13.55 -3.73
N TYR A 60 -1.07 14.64 -2.99
CA TYR A 60 -1.87 15.85 -3.20
C TYR A 60 -1.77 16.39 -4.63
N ASN A 61 -0.63 16.21 -5.30
CA ASN A 61 -0.42 16.61 -6.71
C ASN A 61 -1.11 15.69 -7.73
N GLY A 62 -1.83 14.64 -7.27
CA GLY A 62 -2.54 13.68 -8.13
C GLY A 62 -1.69 12.51 -8.62
N GLN A 63 -0.38 12.51 -8.37
CA GLN A 63 0.48 11.38 -8.69
C GLN A 63 0.19 10.20 -7.77
N ARG A 64 0.42 8.97 -8.27
CA ARG A 64 0.28 7.76 -7.48
C ARG A 64 1.23 7.78 -6.30
N TYR A 65 0.75 7.40 -5.13
CA TYR A 65 1.54 7.26 -3.92
C TYR A 65 1.87 5.79 -3.68
N TYR A 66 0.86 4.95 -3.50
CA TYR A 66 1.06 3.51 -3.33
C TYR A 66 -0.08 2.70 -3.92
N LYS A 67 0.24 1.43 -4.18
CA LYS A 67 -0.69 0.36 -4.47
C LYS A 67 -0.30 -0.82 -3.59
N ARG A 68 -1.21 -1.24 -2.73
CA ARG A 68 -0.99 -2.26 -1.71
C ARG A 68 -2.06 -3.32 -1.79
N ASN A 69 -1.73 -4.52 -1.35
CA ASN A 69 -2.69 -5.59 -1.23
C ASN A 69 -2.71 -6.15 0.18
N TYR A 70 -3.91 -6.46 0.64
CA TYR A 70 -4.17 -7.01 1.95
C TYR A 70 -5.07 -8.23 1.85
N LYS A 71 -4.95 -9.13 2.82
CA LYS A 71 -5.86 -10.24 3.03
C LYS A 71 -6.22 -10.26 4.51
N LYS A 72 -7.50 -9.99 4.83
CA LYS A 72 -7.98 -9.92 6.22
C LYS A 72 -7.11 -9.02 7.11
N GLY A 73 -6.73 -7.86 6.60
CA GLY A 73 -5.91 -6.88 7.31
C GLY A 73 -4.41 -7.13 7.30
N ILE A 74 -3.96 -8.25 6.75
CA ILE A 74 -2.55 -8.64 6.69
C ILE A 74 -1.99 -8.33 5.30
N LYS A 75 -0.79 -7.76 5.23
CA LYS A 75 -0.10 -7.51 3.97
C LYS A 75 0.05 -8.81 3.18
N HIS A 76 -0.46 -8.83 1.96
CA HIS A 76 -0.45 -10.03 1.14
C HIS A 76 -0.64 -9.69 -0.33
N GLY A 77 0.31 -10.05 -1.18
CA GLY A 77 0.31 -9.73 -2.59
C GLY A 77 1.24 -8.58 -2.95
N SER A 78 1.06 -7.99 -4.14
CA SER A 78 1.98 -6.98 -4.65
C SER A 78 1.87 -5.66 -3.92
N TRP A 79 3.02 -5.03 -3.73
CA TRP A 79 3.16 -3.72 -3.11
C TRP A 79 4.05 -2.85 -3.98
N VAL A 80 3.58 -1.65 -4.34
CA VAL A 80 4.32 -0.66 -5.11
C VAL A 80 4.18 0.69 -4.44
N TRP A 81 5.26 1.42 -4.37
CA TRP A 81 5.30 2.76 -3.81
C TRP A 81 6.03 3.70 -4.76
N TRP A 82 5.51 4.89 -4.97
CA TRP A 82 6.07 5.91 -5.84
C TRP A 82 6.47 7.15 -5.05
N TYR A 83 7.47 7.85 -5.54
CA TYR A 83 7.77 9.22 -5.12
C TYR A 83 6.73 10.18 -5.70
N ASP A 84 6.64 11.38 -5.14
CA ASP A 84 5.70 12.42 -5.60
C ASP A 84 6.04 12.97 -7.00
N ASN A 85 7.22 12.68 -7.53
CA ASN A 85 7.61 12.97 -8.92
C ASN A 85 7.15 11.90 -9.93
N GLY A 86 6.44 10.85 -9.48
CA GLY A 86 5.91 9.77 -10.32
C GLY A 86 6.84 8.59 -10.55
N GLN A 87 8.10 8.66 -10.06
CA GLN A 87 9.04 7.54 -10.18
C GLN A 87 8.80 6.51 -9.06
N LYS A 88 9.03 5.23 -9.38
CA LYS A 88 8.91 4.16 -8.38
C LYS A 88 9.95 4.35 -7.27
N LYS A 89 9.52 4.12 -6.04
CA LYS A 89 10.36 4.10 -4.85
C LYS A 89 10.76 2.68 -4.49
N TYR A 90 9.80 1.78 -4.36
CA TYR A 90 10.04 0.36 -4.21
C TYR A 90 8.88 -0.47 -4.74
N SER A 91 9.18 -1.74 -5.05
CA SER A 91 8.17 -2.71 -5.43
C SER A 91 8.56 -4.11 -4.97
N GLY A 92 7.58 -4.91 -4.63
CA GLY A 92 7.77 -6.29 -4.22
C GLY A 92 6.47 -6.96 -3.84
N LYS A 93 6.59 -8.06 -3.13
CA LYS A 93 5.46 -8.88 -2.71
C LYS A 93 5.55 -9.22 -1.23
N TYR A 94 4.40 -9.24 -0.56
CA TYR A 94 4.24 -9.79 0.78
C TYR A 94 3.47 -11.09 0.73
N VAL A 95 3.84 -12.02 1.59
CA VAL A 95 3.08 -13.23 1.88
C VAL A 95 2.91 -13.32 3.39
N ASN A 96 1.65 -13.32 3.84
CA ASN A 96 1.30 -13.37 5.27
C ASN A 96 2.07 -12.36 6.12
N GLY A 97 2.16 -11.12 5.65
CA GLY A 97 2.78 -10.00 6.36
C GLY A 97 4.31 -9.90 6.23
N LYS A 98 4.95 -10.82 5.54
CA LYS A 98 6.41 -10.85 5.37
C LYS A 98 6.80 -10.61 3.92
N LYS A 99 7.90 -9.88 3.70
CA LYS A 99 8.47 -9.72 2.36
C LYS A 99 8.84 -11.08 1.81
N ASP A 100 8.49 -11.32 0.54
CA ASP A 100 8.75 -12.57 -0.14
C ASP A 100 9.03 -12.33 -1.63
N GLY A 101 9.95 -13.10 -2.20
CA GLY A 101 10.30 -12.97 -3.60
C GLY A 101 11.15 -11.75 -3.91
N GLU A 102 11.08 -11.30 -5.14
CA GLU A 102 11.93 -10.24 -5.66
C GLU A 102 11.48 -8.85 -5.20
N TRP A 103 12.43 -8.05 -4.71
CA TRP A 103 12.21 -6.68 -4.25
C TRP A 103 13.18 -5.73 -4.92
N PHE A 104 12.66 -4.54 -5.26
CA PHE A 104 13.41 -3.44 -5.86
C PHE A 104 13.22 -2.18 -5.04
N GLU A 105 14.27 -1.38 -4.91
CA GLU A 105 14.20 -0.02 -4.38
C GLU A 105 15.00 0.91 -5.26
N TRP A 106 14.51 2.12 -5.45
CA TRP A 106 15.13 3.18 -6.26
C TRP A 106 15.21 4.48 -5.47
N THR A 107 16.18 5.32 -5.82
CA THR A 107 16.23 6.71 -5.36
C THR A 107 15.19 7.55 -6.12
N ASN A 108 14.95 8.78 -5.65
CA ASN A 108 14.02 9.70 -6.31
C ASN A 108 14.50 10.21 -7.70
N ILE A 109 15.73 9.92 -8.08
CA ILE A 109 16.27 10.18 -9.41
C ILE A 109 16.36 8.92 -10.27
N GLY A 110 15.80 7.80 -9.81
CA GLY A 110 15.69 6.56 -10.56
C GLY A 110 16.88 5.60 -10.46
N GLU A 111 17.81 5.84 -9.55
CA GLU A 111 18.93 4.92 -9.31
C GLU A 111 18.47 3.69 -8.52
N LEU A 112 18.78 2.51 -9.01
CA LEU A 112 18.48 1.24 -8.35
C LEU A 112 19.42 1.00 -7.17
N THR A 113 18.86 0.87 -5.96
CA THR A 113 19.63 0.65 -4.73
C THR A 113 19.43 -0.74 -4.13
N VAL A 114 18.32 -1.41 -4.47
CA VAL A 114 18.04 -2.77 -4.07
C VAL A 114 17.50 -3.55 -5.25
N LYS A 115 18.11 -4.69 -5.53
CA LYS A 115 17.60 -5.74 -6.39
C LYS A 115 17.89 -7.05 -5.68
N GLY A 116 16.92 -7.58 -4.98
CA GLY A 116 17.17 -8.74 -4.16
C GLY A 116 15.94 -9.59 -3.91
N PHE A 117 16.20 -10.76 -3.39
CA PHE A 117 15.21 -11.77 -3.04
C PHE A 117 15.06 -11.83 -1.54
N TYR A 118 13.80 -11.82 -1.06
CA TYR A 118 13.45 -12.09 0.32
C TYR A 118 12.84 -13.48 0.44
N ARG A 119 13.10 -14.12 1.55
CA ARG A 119 12.51 -15.41 1.93
C ARG A 119 12.05 -15.32 3.37
N ASN A 120 10.73 -15.45 3.60
CA ASN A 120 10.13 -15.32 4.94
C ASN A 120 10.52 -14.00 5.65
N GLY A 121 10.59 -12.90 4.92
CA GLY A 121 10.94 -11.59 5.48
C GLY A 121 12.43 -11.32 5.62
N GLU A 122 13.28 -12.29 5.34
CA GLU A 122 14.73 -12.14 5.43
C GLU A 122 15.37 -11.97 4.05
N LYS A 123 16.43 -11.14 4.01
CA LYS A 123 17.24 -10.96 2.80
C LYS A 123 17.89 -12.30 2.46
N TRP A 124 17.67 -12.78 1.22
CA TRP A 124 18.18 -14.09 0.81
C TRP A 124 19.27 -13.97 -0.23
N ASP A 125 18.97 -13.44 -1.39
CA ASP A 125 19.91 -13.24 -2.48
C ASP A 125 19.82 -11.83 -3.02
N GLY A 126 20.92 -11.29 -3.55
CA GLY A 126 20.92 -10.04 -4.26
C GLY A 126 21.76 -8.94 -3.61
N ILE A 127 21.53 -7.71 -4.05
CA ILE A 127 22.25 -6.53 -3.56
C ILE A 127 21.24 -5.60 -2.87
N PHE A 128 21.53 -5.29 -1.60
CA PHE A 128 20.70 -4.46 -0.74
C PHE A 128 21.54 -3.25 -0.29
N LYS A 129 21.32 -2.10 -0.95
CA LYS A 129 22.06 -0.86 -0.68
C LYS A 129 23.59 -1.08 -0.64
N GLY A 130 24.12 -1.75 -1.70
CA GLY A 130 25.53 -2.06 -1.82
C GLY A 130 26.02 -3.29 -1.08
N VAL A 131 25.16 -3.92 -0.28
CA VAL A 131 25.52 -5.14 0.47
C VAL A 131 24.98 -6.37 -0.26
N LYS A 132 25.87 -7.30 -0.60
CA LYS A 132 25.52 -8.56 -1.27
C LYS A 132 25.10 -9.62 -0.26
N TYR A 133 24.06 -10.36 -0.60
CA TYR A 133 23.60 -11.56 0.11
C TYR A 133 23.58 -12.75 -0.84
N LEU A 134 23.84 -13.92 -0.29
CA LEU A 134 23.75 -15.18 -0.99
C LEU A 134 23.24 -16.26 -0.03
N SER A 135 22.11 -16.91 -0.37
CA SER A 135 21.45 -17.90 0.47
C SER A 135 21.26 -17.42 1.92
N GLY A 136 20.80 -16.18 2.08
CA GLY A 136 20.53 -15.55 3.37
C GLY A 136 21.76 -15.06 4.13
N LYS A 137 22.96 -15.24 3.59
CA LYS A 137 24.22 -14.81 4.24
C LYS A 137 24.77 -13.55 3.61
N LYS A 138 25.07 -12.56 4.47
CA LYS A 138 25.78 -11.35 4.06
C LYS A 138 27.17 -11.71 3.56
N GLN A 139 27.53 -11.24 2.38
CA GLN A 139 28.85 -11.43 1.79
C GLN A 139 29.78 -10.29 2.20
N ARG A 140 31.02 -10.61 2.40
CA ARG A 140 32.09 -9.66 2.71
C ARG A 140 32.59 -8.95 1.43
#